data_4f09b4d0316cdd4ff8af922634531e53
#
_entry.id   4f09b4d0316cdd4ff8af922634531e53
#
_cell.length_a   1.000
_cell.length_b   1.000
_cell.length_c   1.000
_cell.angle_alpha   90.00
_cell.angle_beta   90.00
_cell.angle_gamma   90.00
#
_symmetry.space_group_name_H-M   'P 1'
#
loop_
_entity.id
_entity.type
_entity.pdbx_description
1 polymer ?
#
loop_
_entity_poly.entity_id
_entity_poly.type
_entity_poly.pdbx_seq_one_letter_code
_entity_poly.pdbx_strand_id
1 'polypeptide(L)'
;ALCAMIAFRTGSDPEMIDTVFRSSALYREKWERNDYREATIAAGIDACHGTFHKSKMDHPDFIRFNEMTGEPYVVVPLLAKHVREHLDYILVRDNGKQALLKYVYDGGCYRLYSNDMLMGVIKKFIADYDEELVKMSKVTEVLQHISTDLNYVGQDELDANEDLINFKNGLLHV
;
A
#
# COMPACT_ATOMS: atom_id res chain seq x y z
N ALA A 1 -11.48 25.66 19.90
CA ALA A 1 -11.90 25.43 18.51
C ALA A 1 -10.70 25.28 17.55
N LEU A 2 -9.78 26.29 17.43
CA LEU A 2 -8.67 26.20 16.45
C LEU A 2 -7.73 25.04 16.73
N CYS A 3 -7.27 24.82 17.98
CA CYS A 3 -6.38 23.71 18.30
C CYS A 3 -7.00 22.34 17.98
N ALA A 4 -8.31 22.16 18.17
CA ALA A 4 -8.99 20.93 17.76
C ALA A 4 -9.03 20.74 16.22
N MET A 5 -9.19 21.83 15.45
CA MET A 5 -9.13 21.79 14.00
C MET A 5 -7.72 21.49 13.49
N ILE A 6 -6.68 22.02 14.16
CA ILE A 6 -5.28 21.73 13.84
C ILE A 6 -4.99 20.27 14.23
N ALA A 7 -5.38 19.83 15.45
CA ALA A 7 -5.21 18.46 15.91
C ALA A 7 -5.84 17.45 14.94
N PHE A 8 -7.04 17.72 14.45
CA PHE A 8 -7.70 16.91 13.42
C PHE A 8 -6.85 16.75 12.15
N ARG A 9 -6.14 17.80 11.73
CA ARG A 9 -5.33 17.80 10.51
C ARG A 9 -3.90 17.29 10.70
N THR A 10 -3.33 17.42 11.89
CA THR A 10 -1.94 17.07 12.22
C THR A 10 -1.80 15.70 12.88
N GLY A 11 -2.89 14.94 13.00
CA GLY A 11 -2.87 13.64 13.68
C GLY A 11 -2.66 13.75 15.19
N SER A 12 -3.09 14.86 15.80
CA SER A 12 -2.96 15.13 17.23
C SER A 12 -1.50 15.28 17.72
N ASP A 13 -0.58 15.65 16.82
CA ASP A 13 0.81 15.95 17.18
C ASP A 13 0.90 17.32 17.89
N PRO A 14 1.31 17.36 19.18
CA PRO A 14 1.38 18.60 19.95
C PRO A 14 2.38 19.62 19.38
N GLU A 15 3.52 19.18 18.84
CA GLU A 15 4.55 20.07 18.28
C GLU A 15 4.08 20.73 16.99
N MET A 16 3.40 19.96 16.14
CA MET A 16 2.78 20.49 14.93
C MET A 16 1.66 21.46 15.25
N ILE A 17 0.85 21.18 16.29
CA ILE A 17 -0.23 22.10 16.74
C ILE A 17 0.38 23.41 17.21
N ASP A 18 1.44 23.39 18.01
CA ASP A 18 2.14 24.60 18.48
C ASP A 18 2.69 25.41 17.30
N THR A 19 3.38 24.76 16.38
CA THR A 19 4.00 25.39 15.21
C THR A 19 2.95 26.08 14.32
N VAL A 20 1.86 25.39 14.01
CA VAL A 20 0.77 25.94 13.17
C VAL A 20 0.04 27.07 13.91
N PHE A 21 -0.20 26.93 15.22
CA PHE A 21 -0.86 27.97 16.00
C PHE A 21 -0.01 29.25 16.05
N ARG A 22 1.30 29.14 16.25
CA ARG A 22 2.24 30.27 16.24
C ARG A 22 2.25 31.02 14.92
N SER A 23 2.09 30.34 13.81
CA SER A 23 2.01 30.95 12.47
C SER A 23 0.64 31.53 12.13
N SER A 24 -0.36 31.31 12.97
CA SER A 24 -1.73 31.75 12.72
C SER A 24 -1.96 33.21 13.13
N ALA A 25 -2.95 33.86 12.49
CA ALA A 25 -3.41 35.20 12.86
C ALA A 25 -4.04 35.26 14.26
N LEU A 26 -4.26 34.13 14.92
CA LEU A 26 -4.83 34.03 16.27
C LEU A 26 -3.76 33.90 17.37
N TYR A 27 -2.47 33.95 16.96
CA TYR A 27 -1.38 33.99 17.93
C TYR A 27 -1.52 35.18 18.90
N ARG A 28 -1.21 34.90 20.17
CA ARG A 28 -1.23 35.91 21.25
C ARG A 28 -0.05 35.67 22.19
N GLU A 29 0.49 36.70 22.83
CA GLU A 29 1.59 36.59 23.81
C GLU A 29 1.30 35.59 24.95
N LYS A 30 0.04 35.39 25.32
CA LYS A 30 -0.37 34.39 26.31
C LYS A 30 0.05 32.98 25.92
N TRP A 31 0.25 32.73 24.63
CA TRP A 31 0.72 31.43 24.11
C TRP A 31 2.15 31.10 24.55
N GLU A 32 2.98 32.09 24.90
CA GLU A 32 4.35 31.87 25.37
C GLU A 32 4.39 31.23 26.78
N ARG A 33 3.30 31.27 27.51
CA ARG A 33 3.21 30.61 28.81
C ARG A 33 3.00 29.11 28.57
N ASN A 34 3.94 28.28 29.03
CA ASN A 34 3.92 26.84 28.87
C ASN A 34 2.67 26.19 29.43
N ASP A 35 2.27 26.59 30.65
CA ASP A 35 1.07 26.07 31.32
C ASP A 35 -0.21 26.29 30.49
N TYR A 36 -0.35 27.45 29.89
CA TYR A 36 -1.50 27.80 29.06
C TYR A 36 -1.47 27.07 27.72
N ARG A 37 -0.30 27.04 27.08
CA ARG A 37 -0.11 26.39 25.76
C ARG A 37 -0.38 24.88 25.85
N GLU A 38 0.27 24.19 26.78
CA GLU A 38 0.12 22.75 26.97
C GLU A 38 -1.33 22.37 27.31
N ALA A 39 -1.97 23.09 28.24
CA ALA A 39 -3.37 22.84 28.57
C ALA A 39 -4.32 23.08 27.39
N THR A 40 -4.04 24.13 26.57
CA THR A 40 -4.88 24.44 25.40
C THR A 40 -4.71 23.43 24.28
N ILE A 41 -3.47 22.95 24.07
CA ILE A 41 -3.18 21.89 23.09
C ILE A 41 -3.84 20.58 23.55
N ALA A 42 -3.66 20.17 24.80
CA ALA A 42 -4.26 18.97 25.36
C ALA A 42 -5.80 19.00 25.25
N ALA A 43 -6.43 20.12 25.62
CA ALA A 43 -7.87 20.29 25.46
C ALA A 43 -8.31 20.27 23.98
N GLY A 44 -7.46 20.75 23.07
CA GLY A 44 -7.71 20.69 21.64
C GLY A 44 -7.65 19.26 21.10
N ILE A 45 -6.70 18.47 21.57
CA ILE A 45 -6.55 17.05 21.23
C ILE A 45 -7.72 16.24 21.79
N ASP A 46 -8.08 16.45 23.05
CA ASP A 46 -9.20 15.77 23.73
C ASP A 46 -10.56 16.08 23.06
N ALA A 47 -10.75 17.31 22.61
CA ALA A 47 -11.94 17.73 21.87
C ALA A 47 -11.93 17.27 20.40
N CYS A 48 -10.84 16.66 19.92
CA CYS A 48 -10.71 16.16 18.57
C CYS A 48 -11.28 14.73 18.50
N HIS A 49 -12.55 14.60 18.15
CA HIS A 49 -13.18 13.30 17.91
C HIS A 49 -12.76 12.76 16.53
N GLY A 50 -11.63 12.08 16.48
CA GLY A 50 -11.07 11.51 15.27
C GLY A 50 -9.82 12.27 14.80
N THR A 51 -8.95 11.58 14.10
CA THR A 51 -7.79 12.16 13.42
C THR A 51 -8.09 12.29 11.94
N PHE A 52 -7.75 13.43 11.34
CA PHE A 52 -7.57 13.48 9.90
C PHE A 52 -6.42 12.53 9.59
N HIS A 53 -6.73 11.48 8.83
CA HIS A 53 -5.81 10.40 8.54
C HIS A 53 -4.39 10.87 8.28
N LYS A 54 -3.42 10.02 8.70
CA LYS A 54 -2.00 10.12 8.34
C LYS A 54 -1.84 10.85 7.02
N SER A 55 -1.00 11.86 7.01
CA SER A 55 -0.82 12.80 5.90
C SER A 55 -0.91 12.09 4.53
N LYS A 56 -1.51 12.75 3.55
CA LYS A 56 -1.57 12.31 2.14
C LYS A 56 -0.20 11.89 1.56
N MET A 57 0.90 12.05 2.33
CA MET A 57 2.27 11.76 1.92
C MET A 57 2.77 10.36 2.30
N ASP A 58 2.09 9.63 3.21
CA ASP A 58 2.60 8.37 3.76
C ASP A 58 1.76 7.12 3.42
N HIS A 59 0.84 7.21 2.48
CA HIS A 59 0.07 6.04 2.08
C HIS A 59 0.39 5.59 0.65
N PRO A 60 0.36 4.29 0.36
CA PRO A 60 0.53 3.78 -0.99
C PRO A 60 -0.52 4.34 -1.95
N ASP A 61 -0.16 4.49 -3.22
CA ASP A 61 -1.06 5.04 -4.25
C ASP A 61 -2.40 4.31 -4.39
N PHE A 62 -2.44 3.03 -4.01
CA PHE A 62 -3.65 2.21 -4.06
C PHE A 62 -4.64 2.46 -2.92
N ILE A 63 -4.28 3.28 -1.92
CA ILE A 63 -5.19 3.71 -0.86
C ILE A 63 -5.74 5.08 -1.21
N ARG A 64 -7.04 5.23 -1.11
CA ARG A 64 -7.77 6.50 -1.28
C ARG A 64 -8.68 6.71 -0.08
N PHE A 65 -9.09 7.95 0.12
CA PHE A 65 -9.98 8.34 1.20
C PHE A 65 -11.30 8.82 0.64
N ASN A 66 -12.39 8.42 1.25
CA ASN A 66 -13.70 8.94 0.94
C ASN A 66 -13.76 10.42 1.33
N GLU A 67 -14.13 11.30 0.41
CA GLU A 67 -14.15 12.75 0.63
C GLU A 67 -15.14 13.19 1.71
N MET A 68 -16.23 12.42 1.90
CA MET A 68 -17.28 12.77 2.86
C MET A 68 -17.03 12.16 4.25
N THR A 69 -16.58 10.91 4.33
CA THR A 69 -16.39 10.20 5.60
C THR A 69 -14.94 10.21 6.07
N GLY A 70 -13.98 10.48 5.18
CA GLY A 70 -12.57 10.40 5.46
C GLY A 70 -12.04 8.96 5.60
N GLU A 71 -12.88 7.95 5.40
CA GLU A 71 -12.49 6.55 5.54
C GLU A 71 -11.57 6.08 4.40
N PRO A 72 -10.50 5.32 4.71
CA PRO A 72 -9.63 4.76 3.69
C PRO A 72 -10.30 3.59 2.95
N TYR A 73 -9.98 3.45 1.68
CA TYR A 73 -10.40 2.31 0.88
C TYR A 73 -9.35 1.92 -0.16
N VAL A 74 -9.36 0.65 -0.54
CA VAL A 74 -8.46 0.08 -1.54
C VAL A 74 -9.01 0.28 -2.95
N VAL A 75 -8.20 0.84 -3.84
CA VAL A 75 -8.49 0.98 -5.28
C VAL A 75 -7.83 -0.17 -6.03
N VAL A 76 -8.64 -1.12 -6.46
CA VAL A 76 -8.19 -2.39 -7.09
C VAL A 76 -7.24 -2.20 -8.27
N PRO A 77 -7.51 -1.35 -9.27
CA PRO A 77 -6.57 -1.15 -10.39
C PRO A 77 -5.21 -0.61 -9.96
N LEU A 78 -5.19 0.27 -8.95
CA LEU A 78 -3.93 0.83 -8.43
C LEU A 78 -3.15 -0.21 -7.60
N LEU A 79 -3.85 -1.06 -6.83
CA LEU A 79 -3.21 -2.17 -6.14
C LEU A 79 -2.67 -3.21 -7.14
N ALA A 80 -3.39 -3.53 -8.21
CA ALA A 80 -2.90 -4.40 -9.26
C ALA A 80 -1.64 -3.83 -9.95
N LYS A 81 -1.60 -2.51 -10.17
CA LYS A 81 -0.41 -1.82 -10.65
C LYS A 81 0.75 -1.94 -9.65
N HIS A 82 0.48 -1.70 -8.38
CA HIS A 82 1.47 -1.81 -7.30
C HIS A 82 2.05 -3.23 -7.21
N VAL A 83 1.22 -4.26 -7.32
CA VAL A 83 1.69 -5.66 -7.37
C VAL A 83 2.63 -5.89 -8.54
N ARG A 84 2.32 -5.37 -9.73
CA ARG A 84 3.19 -5.48 -10.92
C ARG A 84 4.54 -4.79 -10.75
N GLU A 85 4.58 -3.69 -10.03
CA GLU A 85 5.81 -2.91 -9.81
C GLU A 85 6.72 -3.52 -8.72
N HIS A 86 6.15 -4.31 -7.80
CA HIS A 86 6.87 -4.85 -6.65
C HIS A 86 6.99 -6.38 -6.65
N LEU A 87 6.31 -7.06 -7.54
CA LEU A 87 6.36 -8.50 -7.70
C LEU A 87 6.76 -8.84 -9.12
N ASP A 88 7.95 -9.39 -9.30
CA ASP A 88 8.39 -9.89 -10.60
C ASP A 88 7.70 -11.23 -10.88
N TYR A 89 6.74 -11.23 -11.81
CA TYR A 89 5.99 -12.44 -12.18
C TYR A 89 5.78 -12.54 -13.67
N ILE A 90 5.66 -13.76 -14.14
CA ILE A 90 5.27 -14.09 -15.50
C ILE A 90 4.01 -14.96 -15.52
N LEU A 91 3.18 -14.72 -16.50
CA LEU A 91 2.00 -15.53 -16.78
C LEU A 91 2.33 -16.45 -17.95
N VAL A 92 2.13 -17.73 -17.75
CA VAL A 92 2.42 -18.74 -18.79
C VAL A 92 1.13 -19.44 -19.17
N ARG A 93 0.83 -19.44 -20.46
CA ARG A 93 -0.35 -20.16 -20.96
C ARG A 93 0.04 -21.58 -21.32
N ASP A 94 -0.51 -22.54 -20.59
CA ASP A 94 -0.39 -23.96 -20.93
C ASP A 94 -1.35 -24.28 -22.09
N ASN A 95 -0.80 -24.43 -23.29
CA ASN A 95 -1.58 -24.70 -24.51
C ASN A 95 -2.32 -26.04 -24.47
N GLY A 96 -1.86 -27.00 -23.64
CA GLY A 96 -2.48 -28.34 -23.53
C GLY A 96 -3.69 -28.36 -22.60
N LYS A 97 -3.73 -27.49 -21.56
CA LYS A 97 -4.74 -27.51 -20.51
C LYS A 97 -5.61 -26.25 -20.47
N GLN A 98 -5.36 -25.27 -21.32
CA GLN A 98 -5.96 -23.93 -21.26
C GLN A 98 -5.82 -23.27 -19.86
N ALA A 99 -4.85 -23.73 -19.08
CA ALA A 99 -4.58 -23.21 -17.76
C ALA A 99 -3.60 -22.04 -17.84
N LEU A 100 -3.81 -21.04 -16.99
CA LEU A 100 -2.87 -19.95 -16.81
C LEU A 100 -1.99 -20.27 -15.60
N LEU A 101 -0.73 -20.55 -15.84
CA LEU A 101 0.28 -20.76 -14.82
C LEU A 101 0.89 -19.42 -14.43
N LYS A 102 1.15 -19.24 -13.16
CA LYS A 102 1.70 -17.99 -12.59
C LYS A 102 3.03 -18.32 -11.94
N TYR A 103 4.10 -17.78 -12.48
CA TYR A 103 5.43 -17.93 -11.90
C TYR A 103 5.87 -16.61 -11.30
N VAL A 104 6.42 -16.67 -10.11
CA VAL A 104 6.95 -15.51 -9.36
C VAL A 104 8.43 -15.72 -9.16
N TYR A 105 9.22 -14.66 -9.42
CA TYR A 105 10.65 -14.67 -9.17
C TYR A 105 10.93 -14.66 -7.67
N ASP A 106 11.62 -15.70 -7.20
CA ASP A 106 11.98 -15.87 -5.80
C ASP A 106 13.35 -16.51 -5.66
N GLY A 107 14.29 -15.78 -5.11
CA GLY A 107 15.62 -16.26 -4.77
C GLY A 107 16.44 -16.78 -5.95
N GLY A 108 16.36 -16.16 -7.12
CA GLY A 108 17.18 -16.48 -8.30
C GLY A 108 16.47 -17.33 -9.35
N CYS A 109 15.23 -17.75 -9.14
CA CYS A 109 14.46 -18.50 -10.12
C CYS A 109 12.97 -18.19 -10.03
N TYR A 110 12.24 -18.43 -11.13
CA TYR A 110 10.79 -18.35 -11.17
C TYR A 110 10.19 -19.63 -10.58
N ARG A 111 9.27 -19.47 -9.63
CA ARG A 111 8.55 -20.56 -8.96
C ARG A 111 7.07 -20.49 -9.27
N LEU A 112 6.46 -21.66 -9.50
CA LEU A 112 5.03 -21.76 -9.69
C LEU A 112 4.28 -21.37 -8.43
N TYR A 113 3.40 -20.36 -8.55
CA TYR A 113 2.54 -19.90 -7.47
C TYR A 113 1.10 -20.31 -7.73
N SER A 114 0.45 -20.85 -6.71
CA SER A 114 -0.99 -21.05 -6.73
C SER A 114 -1.73 -19.72 -6.58
N ASN A 115 -3.03 -19.73 -6.87
CA ASN A 115 -3.88 -18.57 -6.61
C ASN A 115 -3.83 -18.15 -5.14
N ASP A 116 -3.83 -19.12 -4.21
CA ASP A 116 -3.81 -18.84 -2.77
C ASP A 116 -2.51 -18.17 -2.34
N MET A 117 -1.38 -18.60 -2.89
CA MET A 117 -0.08 -17.97 -2.62
C MET A 117 -0.06 -16.51 -3.11
N LEU A 118 -0.55 -16.23 -4.32
CA LEU A 118 -0.66 -14.88 -4.83
C LEU A 118 -1.66 -14.03 -4.03
N MET A 119 -2.80 -14.58 -3.66
CA MET A 119 -3.74 -13.89 -2.76
C MET A 119 -3.10 -13.55 -1.42
N GLY A 120 -2.24 -14.43 -0.89
CA GLY A 120 -1.46 -14.17 0.31
C GLY A 120 -0.52 -12.96 0.15
N VAL A 121 0.18 -12.85 -0.99
CA VAL A 121 1.04 -11.70 -1.29
C VAL A 121 0.22 -10.42 -1.43
N ILE A 122 -0.89 -10.45 -2.19
CA ILE A 122 -1.77 -9.28 -2.35
C ILE A 122 -2.34 -8.83 -1.01
N LYS A 123 -2.80 -9.78 -0.19
CA LYS A 123 -3.29 -9.51 1.17
C LYS A 123 -2.22 -8.81 2.00
N LYS A 124 -0.96 -9.24 1.92
CA LYS A 124 0.16 -8.66 2.65
C LYS A 124 0.36 -7.19 2.27
N PHE A 125 0.33 -6.81 0.99
CA PHE A 125 0.45 -5.41 0.58
C PHE A 125 -0.60 -4.49 1.21
N ILE A 126 -1.83 -4.98 1.39
CA ILE A 126 -2.88 -4.21 2.08
C ILE A 126 -2.61 -4.17 3.58
N ALA A 127 -2.30 -5.32 4.19
CA ALA A 127 -2.10 -5.47 5.62
C ALA A 127 -0.89 -4.69 6.14
N ASP A 128 0.18 -4.58 5.34
CA ASP A 128 1.37 -3.79 5.67
C ASP A 128 1.05 -2.29 5.87
N TYR A 129 -0.04 -1.82 5.24
CA TYR A 129 -0.55 -0.47 5.47
C TYR A 129 -1.59 -0.44 6.60
N ASP A 130 -2.63 -1.28 6.50
CA ASP A 130 -3.71 -1.37 7.48
C ASP A 130 -4.44 -2.72 7.34
N GLU A 131 -4.38 -3.55 8.39
CA GLU A 131 -4.98 -4.87 8.39
C GLU A 131 -6.51 -4.83 8.30
N GLU A 132 -7.15 -3.75 8.80
CA GLU A 132 -8.61 -3.59 8.78
C GLU A 132 -9.16 -3.37 7.35
N LEU A 133 -8.32 -2.92 6.43
CA LEU A 133 -8.68 -2.73 5.02
C LEU A 133 -8.68 -4.02 4.21
N VAL A 134 -8.21 -5.13 4.77
CA VAL A 134 -8.15 -6.41 4.08
C VAL A 134 -9.55 -6.97 3.87
N LYS A 135 -10.00 -6.93 2.61
CA LYS A 135 -11.28 -7.54 2.17
C LYS A 135 -10.98 -8.57 1.09
N MET A 136 -11.34 -9.84 1.33
CA MET A 136 -11.06 -10.93 0.39
C MET A 136 -11.66 -10.71 -1.00
N SER A 137 -12.79 -10.00 -1.10
CA SER A 137 -13.36 -9.59 -2.40
C SER A 137 -12.37 -8.74 -3.19
N LYS A 138 -11.70 -7.77 -2.56
CA LYS A 138 -10.69 -6.91 -3.20
C LYS A 138 -9.45 -7.69 -3.60
N VAL A 139 -9.00 -8.60 -2.75
CA VAL A 139 -7.88 -9.51 -3.05
C VAL A 139 -8.16 -10.35 -4.29
N THR A 140 -9.37 -10.91 -4.38
CA THR A 140 -9.82 -11.71 -5.53
C THR A 140 -9.94 -10.86 -6.80
N GLU A 141 -10.49 -9.64 -6.71
CA GLU A 141 -10.56 -8.70 -7.83
C GLU A 141 -9.16 -8.36 -8.37
N VAL A 142 -8.18 -8.11 -7.49
CA VAL A 142 -6.78 -7.86 -7.89
C VAL A 142 -6.18 -9.08 -8.58
N LEU A 143 -6.40 -10.28 -8.04
CA LEU A 143 -5.94 -11.52 -8.68
C LEU A 143 -6.53 -11.71 -10.08
N GLN A 144 -7.81 -11.36 -10.27
CA GLN A 144 -8.44 -11.37 -11.59
C GLN A 144 -7.80 -10.35 -12.53
N HIS A 145 -7.53 -9.13 -12.06
CA HIS A 145 -6.81 -8.12 -12.83
C HIS A 145 -5.45 -8.62 -13.32
N ILE A 146 -4.66 -9.24 -12.43
CA ILE A 146 -3.36 -9.82 -12.77
C ILE A 146 -3.53 -10.95 -13.79
N SER A 147 -4.50 -11.84 -13.57
CA SER A 147 -4.73 -13.01 -14.43
C SER A 147 -5.26 -12.68 -15.82
N THR A 148 -5.79 -11.48 -16.03
CA THR A 148 -6.27 -10.98 -17.32
C THR A 148 -5.28 -10.05 -18.01
N ASP A 149 -4.08 -9.91 -17.47
CA ASP A 149 -3.02 -9.14 -18.09
C ASP A 149 -2.61 -9.79 -19.42
N LEU A 150 -2.31 -8.97 -20.42
CA LEU A 150 -1.92 -9.44 -21.75
C LEU A 150 -0.45 -9.90 -21.83
N ASN A 151 0.32 -9.65 -20.78
CA ASN A 151 1.73 -10.04 -20.69
C ASN A 151 1.87 -11.51 -20.29
N TYR A 152 1.53 -12.41 -21.18
CA TYR A 152 1.80 -13.84 -21.00
C TYR A 152 2.84 -14.35 -21.99
N VAL A 153 3.62 -15.29 -21.53
CA VAL A 153 4.65 -16.00 -22.29
C VAL A 153 4.08 -17.35 -22.70
N GLY A 154 4.41 -17.82 -23.90
CA GLY A 154 4.10 -19.20 -24.32
C GLY A 154 4.94 -20.19 -23.51
N GLN A 155 4.41 -21.39 -23.30
CA GLN A 155 5.16 -22.43 -22.59
C GLN A 155 6.43 -22.87 -23.36
N ASP A 156 6.40 -22.76 -24.68
CA ASP A 156 7.51 -23.00 -25.59
C ASP A 156 8.61 -21.92 -25.53
N GLU A 157 8.31 -20.77 -24.95
CA GLU A 157 9.29 -19.70 -24.72
C GLU A 157 10.04 -19.88 -23.39
N LEU A 158 9.52 -20.72 -22.50
CA LEU A 158 10.21 -21.10 -21.26
C LEU A 158 11.30 -22.11 -21.60
N ASP A 159 12.47 -21.93 -21.02
CA ASP A 159 13.64 -22.78 -21.20
C ASP A 159 14.07 -22.93 -22.70
N ALA A 160 13.77 -21.91 -23.52
CA ALA A 160 14.12 -21.89 -24.93
C ALA A 160 15.65 -21.93 -25.20
N ASN A 161 16.45 -21.77 -24.16
CA ASN A 161 17.90 -21.74 -24.26
C ASN A 161 18.48 -23.00 -23.63
N GLU A 162 18.68 -24.05 -24.46
CA GLU A 162 19.18 -25.35 -24.02
C GLU A 162 20.64 -25.30 -23.51
N ASP A 163 21.38 -24.23 -23.87
CA ASP A 163 22.78 -24.03 -23.49
C ASP A 163 22.92 -23.34 -22.11
N LEU A 164 21.81 -23.02 -21.41
CA LEU A 164 21.84 -22.32 -20.15
C LEU A 164 21.18 -23.13 -19.03
N ILE A 165 21.95 -23.37 -17.97
CA ILE A 165 21.42 -23.93 -16.73
C ILE A 165 21.34 -22.84 -15.68
N ASN A 166 20.14 -22.63 -15.13
CA ASN A 166 19.91 -21.63 -14.08
C ASN A 166 20.20 -22.22 -12.69
N PHE A 167 21.11 -21.58 -11.99
CA PHE A 167 21.42 -21.86 -10.58
C PHE A 167 20.97 -20.69 -9.72
N LYS A 168 20.76 -20.93 -8.42
CA LYS A 168 20.36 -19.92 -7.45
C LYS A 168 21.32 -18.70 -7.39
N ASN A 169 22.56 -18.87 -7.79
CA ASN A 169 23.63 -17.87 -7.75
C ASN A 169 24.10 -17.39 -9.14
N GLY A 170 23.44 -17.79 -10.22
CA GLY A 170 23.77 -17.36 -11.58
C GLY A 170 23.39 -18.37 -12.66
N LEU A 171 23.77 -18.05 -13.90
CA LEU A 171 23.56 -18.87 -15.07
C LEU A 171 24.89 -19.59 -15.43
N LEU A 172 24.81 -20.87 -15.70
CA LEU A 172 25.90 -21.66 -16.28
C LEU A 172 25.62 -21.85 -17.76
N HIS A 173 26.58 -21.48 -18.59
CA HIS A 173 26.58 -21.83 -20.03
C HIS A 173 27.20 -23.20 -20.18
N VAL A 174 26.48 -24.12 -20.81
CA VAL A 174 26.91 -25.52 -21.01
C VAL A 174 27.56 -25.69 -22.39
#